data_8bf0f4b449afefd36c2cc5a81814006d
#
_entry.id   8bf0f4b449afefd36c2cc5a81814006d
#
_cell.length_a   1.000
_cell.length_b   1.000
_cell.length_c   1.000
_cell.angle_alpha   90.00
_cell.angle_beta   90.00
_cell.angle_gamma   90.00
#
_symmetry.space_group_name_H-M   'P 1'
#
loop_
_entity.id
_entity.type
_entity.pdbx_description
1 polymer ?
#
loop_
_entity_poly.entity_id
_entity_poly.type
_entity_poly.pdbx_seq_one_letter_code
_entity_poly.pdbx_strand_id
1 'polypeptide(L)'
;MKNKKWKTISEKTAGDFRIFSMREVVSESPRTGKHHPFILLDGKDWINIIALTPENQIVMVKQYRFGTANFELEIPGGIIEEGEEPIEAGIRELQEETGYVGKNPQYLGYVDPNPAFQTNKCHTILVDNCEKVSEQNLDPGEDIEVDIISETKVNDYIDKGVIRHSLVLSAFRLYDITKKN
;
A
#
# COMPACT_ATOMS: atom_id res chain seq x y z
N MET A 1 12.03 -12.36 -28.92
CA MET A 1 11.05 -13.44 -28.67
C MET A 1 9.70 -12.79 -28.34
N LYS A 2 8.60 -13.17 -29.00
CA LYS A 2 7.26 -12.72 -28.55
C LYS A 2 6.98 -13.45 -27.23
N ASN A 3 6.86 -12.72 -26.13
CA ASN A 3 6.49 -13.29 -24.83
C ASN A 3 5.09 -13.90 -24.95
N LYS A 4 5.02 -15.21 -24.96
CA LYS A 4 3.75 -15.94 -24.92
C LYS A 4 3.31 -16.06 -23.46
N LYS A 5 2.03 -15.82 -23.20
CA LYS A 5 1.46 -16.01 -21.85
C LYS A 5 1.51 -17.49 -21.46
N TRP A 6 1.72 -17.73 -20.16
CA TRP A 6 1.50 -19.05 -19.55
C TRP A 6 0.02 -19.39 -19.59
N LYS A 7 -0.29 -20.66 -19.80
CA LYS A 7 -1.67 -21.15 -19.83
C LYS A 7 -1.98 -21.85 -18.51
N THR A 8 -2.95 -21.36 -17.76
CA THR A 8 -3.45 -22.05 -16.57
C THR A 8 -4.14 -23.37 -16.98
N ILE A 9 -3.72 -24.45 -16.35
CA ILE A 9 -4.24 -25.81 -16.56
C ILE A 9 -5.24 -26.17 -15.48
N SER A 10 -4.90 -25.87 -14.21
CA SER A 10 -5.77 -26.08 -13.06
C SER A 10 -5.42 -25.11 -11.95
N GLU A 11 -6.39 -24.87 -11.08
CA GLU A 11 -6.21 -24.08 -9.86
C GLU A 11 -7.08 -24.66 -8.75
N LYS A 12 -6.61 -24.53 -7.51
CA LYS A 12 -7.37 -24.90 -6.31
C LYS A 12 -6.98 -24.01 -5.15
N THR A 13 -7.92 -23.71 -4.27
CA THR A 13 -7.63 -23.07 -3.00
C THR A 13 -6.84 -24.04 -2.12
N ALA A 14 -5.69 -23.61 -1.62
CA ALA A 14 -4.81 -24.39 -0.75
C ALA A 14 -4.93 -23.97 0.73
N GLY A 15 -5.49 -22.79 1.00
CA GLY A 15 -5.77 -22.31 2.36
C GLY A 15 -6.49 -20.98 2.33
N ASP A 16 -7.19 -20.66 3.42
CA ASP A 16 -7.84 -19.37 3.64
C ASP A 16 -7.40 -18.83 5.01
N PHE A 17 -6.85 -17.60 5.00
CA PHE A 17 -6.23 -16.98 6.16
C PHE A 17 -6.74 -15.55 6.29
N ARG A 18 -7.83 -15.35 6.96
CA ARG A 18 -8.45 -14.04 7.28
C ARG A 18 -8.09 -12.82 6.39
N ILE A 19 -6.78 -12.54 6.19
CA ILE A 19 -6.26 -11.38 5.43
C ILE A 19 -5.86 -11.73 3.98
N PHE A 20 -5.70 -12.99 3.66
CA PHE A 20 -5.44 -13.49 2.30
C PHE A 20 -5.86 -14.96 2.18
N SER A 21 -6.11 -15.41 0.95
CA SER A 21 -6.20 -16.81 0.63
C SER A 21 -4.99 -17.29 -0.19
N MET A 22 -4.65 -18.56 -0.07
CA MET A 22 -3.58 -19.17 -0.82
C MET A 22 -4.16 -20.10 -1.89
N ARG A 23 -3.70 -19.93 -3.12
CA ARG A 23 -4.14 -20.71 -4.28
C ARG A 23 -2.95 -21.39 -4.95
N GLU A 24 -3.08 -22.69 -5.22
CA GLU A 24 -2.15 -23.42 -6.08
C GLU A 24 -2.63 -23.36 -7.52
N VAL A 25 -1.76 -22.93 -8.42
CA VAL A 25 -2.03 -22.81 -9.87
C VAL A 25 -1.01 -23.65 -10.63
N VAL A 26 -1.49 -24.60 -11.44
CA VAL A 26 -0.62 -25.35 -12.37
C VAL A 26 -0.71 -24.67 -13.72
N SER A 27 0.43 -24.26 -14.26
CA SER A 27 0.50 -23.58 -15.56
C SER A 27 1.49 -24.25 -16.52
N GLU A 28 1.14 -24.23 -17.81
CA GLU A 28 1.97 -24.74 -18.90
C GLU A 28 2.94 -23.65 -19.37
N SER A 29 4.21 -24.01 -19.42
CA SER A 29 5.27 -23.13 -19.94
C SER A 29 5.15 -22.98 -21.48
N PRO A 30 5.01 -21.75 -21.99
CA PRO A 30 4.94 -21.52 -23.44
C PRO A 30 6.25 -21.83 -24.18
N ARG A 31 7.36 -22.00 -23.43
CA ARG A 31 8.67 -22.33 -23.96
C ARG A 31 8.89 -23.85 -24.09
N THR A 32 8.39 -24.62 -23.11
CA THR A 32 8.73 -26.05 -23.00
C THR A 32 7.53 -26.98 -23.12
N GLY A 33 6.30 -26.48 -23.01
CA GLY A 33 5.07 -27.27 -22.90
C GLY A 33 4.93 -28.04 -21.57
N LYS A 34 5.89 -27.88 -20.64
CA LYS A 34 5.84 -28.55 -19.33
C LYS A 34 4.95 -27.80 -18.34
N HIS A 35 4.31 -28.54 -17.46
CA HIS A 35 3.49 -28.01 -16.40
C HIS A 35 4.31 -27.75 -15.15
N HIS A 36 4.05 -26.61 -14.47
CA HIS A 36 4.71 -26.20 -13.25
C HIS A 36 3.68 -25.70 -12.24
N PRO A 37 3.79 -26.09 -10.96
CA PRO A 37 2.96 -25.54 -9.90
C PRO A 37 3.51 -24.18 -9.44
N PHE A 38 2.59 -23.27 -9.12
CA PHE A 38 2.88 -21.96 -8.51
C PHE A 38 1.93 -21.74 -7.33
N ILE A 39 2.38 -20.99 -6.34
CA ILE A 39 1.54 -20.53 -5.24
C ILE A 39 1.26 -19.05 -5.44
N LEU A 40 -0.01 -18.68 -5.35
CA LEU A 40 -0.45 -17.29 -5.35
C LEU A 40 -1.11 -16.95 -4.00
N LEU A 41 -0.93 -15.72 -3.57
CA LEU A 41 -1.63 -15.12 -2.45
C LEU A 41 -2.63 -14.10 -3.00
N ASP A 42 -3.91 -14.41 -2.81
CA ASP A 42 -5.02 -13.53 -3.21
C ASP A 42 -5.48 -12.74 -1.98
N GLY A 43 -5.41 -11.42 -2.04
CA GLY A 43 -5.79 -10.51 -0.96
C GLY A 43 -6.56 -9.30 -1.48
N LYS A 44 -7.13 -8.52 -0.56
CA LYS A 44 -7.71 -7.21 -0.89
C LYS A 44 -6.63 -6.25 -1.33
N ASP A 45 -7.00 -5.28 -2.14
CA ASP A 45 -6.11 -4.17 -2.50
C ASP A 45 -5.85 -3.27 -1.28
N TRP A 46 -4.73 -2.56 -1.32
CA TRP A 46 -4.29 -1.65 -0.27
C TRP A 46 -4.25 -0.21 -0.77
N ILE A 47 -4.31 0.72 0.16
CA ILE A 47 -4.20 2.15 -0.09
C ILE A 47 -3.08 2.76 0.76
N ASN A 48 -2.29 3.64 0.16
CA ASN A 48 -1.34 4.53 0.81
C ASN A 48 -1.74 5.99 0.57
N ILE A 49 -1.58 6.84 1.56
CA ILE A 49 -1.99 8.24 1.50
C ILE A 49 -0.78 9.16 1.72
N ILE A 50 -0.41 9.96 0.71
CA ILE A 50 0.45 11.12 0.89
C ILE A 50 -0.45 12.27 1.34
N ALA A 51 -0.42 12.62 2.61
CA ALA A 51 -1.25 13.66 3.20
C ALA A 51 -0.38 14.88 3.54
N LEU A 52 -0.69 16.03 2.93
CA LEU A 52 0.05 17.29 3.11
C LEU A 52 -0.73 18.26 3.97
N THR A 53 -0.10 18.80 5.02
CA THR A 53 -0.65 19.91 5.79
C THR A 53 -0.62 21.22 4.98
N PRO A 54 -1.31 22.30 5.44
CA PRO A 54 -1.22 23.62 4.81
C PRO A 54 0.23 24.17 4.74
N GLU A 55 1.11 23.73 5.63
CA GLU A 55 2.53 24.08 5.65
C GLU A 55 3.39 23.15 4.79
N ASN A 56 2.77 22.28 3.96
CA ASN A 56 3.45 21.28 3.14
C ASN A 56 4.30 20.29 3.95
N GLN A 57 3.89 19.97 5.17
CA GLN A 57 4.45 18.88 5.94
C GLN A 57 3.66 17.60 5.64
N ILE A 58 4.30 16.46 5.81
CA ILE A 58 3.71 15.15 5.53
C ILE A 58 3.21 14.54 6.84
N VAL A 59 1.96 14.09 6.84
CA VAL A 59 1.39 13.30 7.93
C VAL A 59 1.95 11.89 7.83
N MET A 60 2.72 11.48 8.82
CA MET A 60 3.33 10.17 8.93
C MET A 60 2.71 9.39 10.08
N VAL A 61 2.82 8.08 10.02
CA VAL A 61 2.39 7.18 11.09
C VAL A 61 3.54 6.27 11.49
N LYS A 62 3.60 5.93 12.76
CA LYS A 62 4.56 4.98 13.29
C LYS A 62 3.80 3.85 13.97
N GLN A 63 4.01 2.62 13.52
CA GLN A 63 3.34 1.46 14.06
C GLN A 63 4.25 0.23 14.10
N TYR A 64 3.92 -0.73 14.96
CA TYR A 64 4.65 -1.99 15.05
C TYR A 64 4.25 -2.93 13.93
N ARG A 65 5.23 -3.39 13.14
CA ARG A 65 5.02 -4.36 12.05
C ARG A 65 5.55 -5.73 12.46
N PHE A 66 4.63 -6.68 12.59
CA PHE A 66 4.96 -8.05 13.02
C PHE A 66 5.94 -8.76 12.07
N GLY A 67 5.90 -8.48 10.78
CA GLY A 67 6.78 -9.09 9.80
C GLY A 67 8.26 -8.71 9.96
N THR A 68 8.54 -7.49 10.43
CA THR A 68 9.90 -6.99 10.70
C THR A 68 10.24 -7.03 12.19
N ALA A 69 9.24 -7.32 13.06
CA ALA A 69 9.32 -7.26 14.51
C ALA A 69 9.88 -5.91 15.00
N ASN A 70 9.47 -4.82 14.38
CA ASN A 70 9.98 -3.47 14.65
C ASN A 70 8.89 -2.40 14.46
N PHE A 71 9.14 -1.21 15.05
CA PHE A 71 8.37 -0.02 14.72
C PHE A 71 8.87 0.54 13.39
N GLU A 72 7.95 0.71 12.45
CA GLU A 72 8.23 1.30 11.14
C GLU A 72 7.58 2.69 11.04
N LEU A 73 8.30 3.62 10.39
CA LEU A 73 7.78 4.94 10.05
C LEU A 73 7.22 4.87 8.62
N GLU A 74 5.93 5.15 8.49
CA GLU A 74 5.17 4.93 7.28
C GLU A 74 4.27 6.15 6.99
N ILE A 75 3.54 6.11 5.90
CA ILE A 75 2.41 7.01 5.62
C ILE A 75 1.11 6.29 5.99
N PRO A 76 0.01 7.01 6.26
CA PRO A 76 -1.29 6.40 6.51
C PRO A 76 -1.70 5.47 5.39
N GLY A 77 -2.39 4.38 5.72
CA GLY A 77 -2.85 3.42 4.72
C GLY A 77 -3.45 2.16 5.31
N GLY A 78 -4.32 1.53 4.54
CA GLY A 78 -5.02 0.34 4.98
C GLY A 78 -5.57 -0.51 3.86
N ILE A 79 -6.64 -1.23 4.14
CA ILE A 79 -7.30 -2.14 3.21
C ILE A 79 -8.45 -1.41 2.52
N ILE A 80 -8.53 -1.57 1.20
CA ILE A 80 -9.71 -1.13 0.44
C ILE A 80 -10.83 -2.16 0.65
N GLU A 81 -11.96 -1.71 1.19
CA GLU A 81 -13.10 -2.57 1.45
C GLU A 81 -13.85 -2.95 0.15
N GLU A 82 -14.66 -4.00 0.22
CA GLU A 82 -15.41 -4.46 -0.95
C GLU A 82 -16.40 -3.41 -1.44
N GLY A 83 -16.26 -3.02 -2.71
CA GLY A 83 -17.10 -1.98 -3.33
C GLY A 83 -16.66 -0.55 -3.05
N GLU A 84 -15.57 -0.34 -2.31
CA GLU A 84 -15.00 0.97 -2.03
C GLU A 84 -14.02 1.40 -3.13
N GLU A 85 -14.09 2.66 -3.53
CA GLU A 85 -13.11 3.22 -4.47
C GLU A 85 -11.82 3.65 -3.74
N PRO A 86 -10.63 3.57 -4.37
CA PRO A 86 -9.36 3.89 -3.71
C PRO A 86 -9.29 5.27 -3.05
N ILE A 87 -9.94 6.29 -3.64
CA ILE A 87 -9.99 7.63 -3.05
C ILE A 87 -10.83 7.64 -1.76
N GLU A 88 -11.96 6.95 -1.77
CA GLU A 88 -12.85 6.85 -0.60
C GLU A 88 -12.14 6.13 0.55
N ALA A 89 -11.53 4.98 0.25
CA ALA A 89 -10.72 4.22 1.21
C ALA A 89 -9.61 5.08 1.82
N GLY A 90 -8.87 5.81 1.00
CA GLY A 90 -7.78 6.65 1.48
C GLY A 90 -8.23 7.81 2.36
N ILE A 91 -9.38 8.43 2.08
CA ILE A 91 -9.94 9.48 2.94
C ILE A 91 -10.39 8.90 4.29
N ARG A 92 -11.04 7.74 4.28
CA ARG A 92 -11.47 7.02 5.49
C ARG A 92 -10.27 6.65 6.36
N GLU A 93 -9.29 5.92 5.81
CA GLU A 93 -8.09 5.48 6.52
C GLU A 93 -7.28 6.66 7.09
N LEU A 94 -7.11 7.75 6.32
CA LEU A 94 -6.44 8.95 6.81
C LEU A 94 -7.11 9.49 8.07
N GLN A 95 -8.45 9.59 8.07
CA GLN A 95 -9.18 10.10 9.22
C GLN A 95 -9.16 9.13 10.40
N GLU A 96 -9.34 7.83 10.17
CA GLU A 96 -9.35 6.80 11.22
C GLU A 96 -8.00 6.69 11.91
N GLU A 97 -6.90 6.57 11.14
CA GLU A 97 -5.54 6.40 11.68
C GLU A 97 -4.95 7.68 12.28
N THR A 98 -5.34 8.86 11.79
CA THR A 98 -4.62 10.10 12.14
C THR A 98 -5.51 11.20 12.71
N GLY A 99 -6.81 11.17 12.48
CA GLY A 99 -7.73 12.27 12.76
C GLY A 99 -7.64 13.43 11.77
N TYR A 100 -6.84 13.31 10.71
CA TYR A 100 -6.68 14.34 9.67
C TYR A 100 -7.68 14.16 8.54
N VAL A 101 -8.18 15.30 8.04
CA VAL A 101 -9.03 15.38 6.85
C VAL A 101 -8.48 16.47 5.94
N GLY A 102 -8.41 16.21 4.66
CA GLY A 102 -7.88 17.15 3.69
C GLY A 102 -8.81 17.43 2.53
N LYS A 103 -8.29 18.11 1.51
CA LYS A 103 -9.02 18.56 0.31
C LYS A 103 -8.34 18.04 -0.94
N ASN A 104 -9.08 18.09 -2.08
CA ASN A 104 -8.55 17.78 -3.41
C ASN A 104 -7.82 16.43 -3.50
N PRO A 105 -8.45 15.31 -3.14
CA PRO A 105 -7.81 14.01 -3.25
C PRO A 105 -7.51 13.69 -4.71
N GLN A 106 -6.29 13.26 -4.98
CA GLN A 106 -5.81 12.92 -6.33
C GLN A 106 -5.30 11.48 -6.34
N TYR A 107 -5.78 10.68 -7.27
CA TYR A 107 -5.26 9.34 -7.49
C TYR A 107 -3.92 9.40 -8.24
N LEU A 108 -2.85 8.86 -7.64
CA LEU A 108 -1.50 8.87 -8.20
C LEU A 108 -1.14 7.61 -8.99
N GLY A 109 -1.86 6.52 -8.79
CA GLY A 109 -1.59 5.25 -9.43
C GLY A 109 -1.52 4.09 -8.44
N TYR A 110 -1.03 2.95 -8.92
CA TYR A 110 -0.81 1.76 -8.07
C TYR A 110 0.51 1.06 -8.43
N VAL A 111 0.94 0.22 -7.53
CA VAL A 111 2.03 -0.75 -7.74
C VAL A 111 1.55 -2.15 -7.40
N ASP A 112 2.20 -3.15 -7.99
CA ASP A 112 2.03 -4.55 -7.62
C ASP A 112 3.03 -4.88 -6.49
N PRO A 113 2.58 -5.16 -5.25
CA PRO A 113 3.45 -5.34 -4.08
C PRO A 113 4.52 -6.41 -4.29
N ASN A 114 4.10 -7.56 -4.80
CA ASN A 114 5.01 -8.62 -5.22
C ASN A 114 4.39 -9.45 -6.36
N PRO A 115 4.58 -9.03 -7.63
CA PRO A 115 3.95 -9.66 -8.79
C PRO A 115 4.40 -11.10 -9.03
N ALA A 116 5.39 -11.61 -8.28
CA ALA A 116 5.82 -12.99 -8.40
C ALA A 116 4.79 -13.98 -7.82
N PHE A 117 4.02 -13.56 -6.82
CA PHE A 117 3.06 -14.44 -6.16
C PHE A 117 1.86 -13.73 -5.50
N GLN A 118 1.86 -12.40 -5.35
CA GLN A 118 0.71 -11.65 -4.87
C GLN A 118 -0.14 -11.13 -6.03
N THR A 119 -1.47 -11.12 -5.85
CA THR A 119 -2.41 -10.69 -6.89
C THR A 119 -3.03 -9.33 -6.63
N ASN A 120 -2.93 -8.84 -5.37
CA ASN A 120 -3.45 -7.54 -4.97
C ASN A 120 -2.55 -6.38 -5.44
N LYS A 121 -3.12 -5.18 -5.42
CA LYS A 121 -2.45 -3.92 -5.72
C LYS A 121 -2.27 -3.10 -4.45
N CYS A 122 -1.34 -2.15 -4.50
CA CYS A 122 -1.26 -1.07 -3.53
C CYS A 122 -1.44 0.25 -4.27
N HIS A 123 -2.56 0.90 -4.03
CA HIS A 123 -2.92 2.19 -4.60
C HIS A 123 -2.27 3.32 -3.81
N THR A 124 -2.14 4.49 -4.42
CA THR A 124 -1.64 5.70 -3.75
C THR A 124 -2.49 6.90 -4.13
N ILE A 125 -2.86 7.69 -3.14
CA ILE A 125 -3.49 8.99 -3.33
C ILE A 125 -2.65 10.09 -2.68
N LEU A 126 -2.84 11.32 -3.18
CA LEU A 126 -2.38 12.56 -2.56
C LEU A 126 -3.61 13.30 -2.02
N VAL A 127 -3.50 13.83 -0.81
CA VAL A 127 -4.53 14.68 -0.20
C VAL A 127 -3.88 15.94 0.32
N ASP A 128 -4.34 17.10 -0.14
CA ASP A 128 -3.79 18.41 0.23
C ASP A 128 -4.56 19.07 1.38
N ASN A 129 -3.91 20.05 2.02
CA ASN A 129 -4.49 20.89 3.08
C ASN A 129 -5.14 20.04 4.19
N CYS A 130 -4.40 19.05 4.66
CA CYS A 130 -4.84 18.16 5.72
C CYS A 130 -4.73 18.86 7.07
N GLU A 131 -5.84 18.92 7.81
CA GLU A 131 -5.94 19.49 9.15
C GLU A 131 -6.48 18.44 10.12
N LYS A 132 -6.01 18.43 11.36
CA LYS A 132 -6.52 17.53 12.39
C LYS A 132 -7.89 18.01 12.84
N VAL A 133 -8.92 17.19 12.61
CA VAL A 133 -10.33 17.53 12.92
C VAL A 133 -10.95 16.63 14.01
N SER A 134 -10.31 15.50 14.32
CA SER A 134 -10.78 14.54 15.32
C SER A 134 -9.61 13.83 16.01
N GLU A 135 -9.92 13.07 17.05
CA GLU A 135 -9.02 12.04 17.55
C GLU A 135 -9.03 10.83 16.59
N GLN A 136 -8.02 9.97 16.73
CA GLN A 136 -7.93 8.71 16.01
C GLN A 136 -9.11 7.79 16.37
N ASN A 137 -9.53 6.95 15.43
CA ASN A 137 -10.53 5.90 15.64
C ASN A 137 -9.96 4.56 15.17
N LEU A 138 -8.97 4.08 15.92
CA LEU A 138 -8.18 2.90 15.57
C LEU A 138 -8.98 1.61 15.76
N ASP A 139 -8.70 0.64 14.91
CA ASP A 139 -9.17 -0.73 15.09
C ASP A 139 -8.55 -1.37 16.34
N PRO A 140 -9.22 -2.36 16.99
CA PRO A 140 -8.74 -2.96 18.25
C PRO A 140 -7.33 -3.58 18.19
N GLY A 141 -6.80 -3.81 17.02
CA GLY A 141 -5.44 -4.38 16.80
C GLY A 141 -4.40 -3.35 16.40
N GLU A 142 -4.75 -2.08 16.34
CA GLU A 142 -3.89 -0.99 15.90
C GLU A 142 -3.36 -0.18 17.09
N ASP A 143 -2.09 0.18 16.99
CA ASP A 143 -1.40 1.09 17.92
C ASP A 143 -0.50 2.00 17.06
N ILE A 144 -1.01 3.20 16.77
CA ILE A 144 -0.46 4.13 15.78
C ILE A 144 -0.14 5.47 16.43
N GLU A 145 1.14 5.87 16.34
CA GLU A 145 1.58 7.23 16.67
C GLU A 145 1.61 8.09 15.40
N VAL A 146 1.07 9.31 15.46
CA VAL A 146 1.08 10.27 14.35
C VAL A 146 2.24 11.24 14.53
N ASP A 147 3.01 11.48 13.45
CA ASP A 147 4.10 12.46 13.40
C ASP A 147 3.94 13.36 12.16
N ILE A 148 4.32 14.62 12.27
CA ILE A 148 4.26 15.61 11.19
C ILE A 148 5.67 15.99 10.81
N ILE A 149 6.08 15.62 9.59
CA ILE A 149 7.46 15.67 9.16
C ILE A 149 7.61 16.46 7.87
N SER A 150 8.63 17.34 7.79
CA SER A 150 8.92 18.03 6.53
C SER A 150 9.36 17.04 5.45
N GLU A 151 9.04 17.34 4.20
CA GLU A 151 9.46 16.52 3.06
C GLU A 151 10.98 16.32 3.00
N THR A 152 11.76 17.35 3.31
CA THR A 152 13.22 17.25 3.37
C THR A 152 13.69 16.21 4.39
N LYS A 153 13.02 16.13 5.54
CA LYS A 153 13.33 15.15 6.58
C LYS A 153 12.89 13.73 6.18
N VAL A 154 11.77 13.61 5.47
CA VAL A 154 11.34 12.31 4.91
C VAL A 154 12.39 11.80 3.93
N ASN A 155 12.87 12.64 3.01
CA ASN A 155 13.93 12.26 2.07
C ASN A 155 15.22 11.83 2.79
N ASP A 156 15.63 12.57 3.82
CA ASP A 156 16.79 12.20 4.67
C ASP A 156 16.59 10.83 5.34
N TYR A 157 15.38 10.53 5.79
CA TYR A 157 15.03 9.24 6.39
C TYR A 157 15.01 8.08 5.37
N ILE A 158 14.60 8.34 4.14
CA ILE A 158 14.71 7.40 3.04
C ILE A 158 16.18 7.13 2.71
N ASP A 159 16.98 8.15 2.53
CA ASP A 159 18.41 8.05 2.21
C ASP A 159 19.21 7.30 3.29
N LYS A 160 18.84 7.45 4.55
CA LYS A 160 19.43 6.77 5.70
C LYS A 160 18.87 5.36 5.96
N GLY A 161 17.86 4.93 5.21
CA GLY A 161 17.20 3.65 5.41
C GLY A 161 16.39 3.55 6.70
N VAL A 162 15.94 4.67 7.25
CA VAL A 162 14.97 4.71 8.35
C VAL A 162 13.59 4.36 7.81
N ILE A 163 13.18 4.99 6.70
CA ILE A 163 12.00 4.59 5.93
C ILE A 163 12.45 3.59 4.87
N ARG A 164 12.02 2.34 5.02
CA ARG A 164 12.43 1.23 4.13
C ARG A 164 11.28 0.33 3.69
N HIS A 165 10.07 0.58 4.18
CA HIS A 165 8.89 -0.15 3.70
C HIS A 165 8.70 0.12 2.20
N SER A 166 8.76 -0.95 1.38
CA SER A 166 8.79 -0.85 -0.09
C SER A 166 7.58 -0.12 -0.67
N LEU A 167 6.40 -0.30 -0.10
CA LEU A 167 5.17 0.34 -0.57
C LEU A 167 5.15 1.83 -0.23
N VAL A 168 5.72 2.23 0.91
CA VAL A 168 5.91 3.65 1.29
C VAL A 168 6.88 4.32 0.32
N LEU A 169 8.03 3.67 0.02
CA LEU A 169 8.99 4.17 -0.97
C LEU A 169 8.36 4.30 -2.37
N SER A 170 7.52 3.34 -2.75
CA SER A 170 6.80 3.38 -4.03
C SER A 170 5.79 4.54 -4.08
N ALA A 171 5.07 4.80 -2.98
CA ALA A 171 4.15 5.92 -2.88
C ALA A 171 4.87 7.27 -3.03
N PHE A 172 6.00 7.47 -2.35
CA PHE A 172 6.83 8.67 -2.53
C PHE A 172 7.35 8.80 -3.96
N ARG A 173 7.69 7.68 -4.61
CA ARG A 173 8.09 7.73 -6.02
C ARG A 173 6.94 8.16 -6.94
N LEU A 174 5.72 7.71 -6.72
CA LEU A 174 4.54 8.16 -7.47
C LEU A 174 4.30 9.66 -7.23
N TYR A 175 4.41 10.11 -5.99
CA TYR A 175 4.30 11.52 -5.64
C TYR A 175 5.36 12.40 -6.32
N ASP A 176 6.61 11.97 -6.38
CA ASP A 176 7.69 12.70 -7.07
C ASP A 176 7.45 12.86 -8.57
N ILE A 177 6.73 11.94 -9.20
CA ILE A 177 6.37 12.05 -10.61
C ILE A 177 5.40 13.20 -10.84
N THR A 178 4.46 13.44 -9.93
CA THR A 178 3.49 14.53 -10.08
C THR A 178 4.14 15.91 -10.00
N LYS A 179 5.24 16.07 -9.25
CA LYS A 179 5.97 17.34 -9.14
C LYS A 179 6.77 17.72 -10.38
N LYS A 180 6.96 16.79 -11.30
CA LYS A 180 7.75 17.00 -12.52
C LYS A 180 6.91 17.35 -13.74
N ASN A 181 5.60 17.26 -13.59
CA ASN A 181 4.62 17.60 -14.62
C ASN A 181 3.92 18.93 -14.30
#